data_3d6f86e3acddbd60f2770dc39c96e823
#
_entry.id   3d6f86e3acddbd60f2770dc39c96e823
#
_cell.length_a   1.000
_cell.length_b   1.000
_cell.length_c   1.000
_cell.angle_alpha   90.00
_cell.angle_beta   90.00
_cell.angle_gamma   90.00
#
_symmetry.space_group_name_H-M   'P 1'
#
loop_
_entity.id
_entity.type
_entity.pdbx_description
1 polymer ?
#
loop_
_entity_poly.entity_id
_entity_poly.type
_entity_poly.pdbx_seq_one_letter_code
_entity_poly.pdbx_strand_id
1 'polypeptide(L)'
;MSDERIPDTNHHMFDARVGTKVAVTYLDDPCIGWTEYLSDFIGSALRHENKITPAIIIPGTSHITPAFDRLTEATGTPVFIEDGNGHRELRSGMWAPNLAQFFEGAPRSQFTVSQRFLHQTPTPDLIPTLMLSASIYHPARRTTKLGRAIEIIIETLLPAPSTTLSWGRYEPVGAPWDRNRLTALARELMPEVHFNLAAHSDLGTLSGTTTVARTSNGLEEYVEVSVAIPDLAPSQQIDVVNRLLDTIAEQTKPQFLLAVRIQALTDTSLPTSIRQPPVPLAVLIGAAGIRQLGVDVRDVARQHAGRTYGSGRRQGLIVPVETTQADWSALSSLVATLDGDAGNIARVLEDPTDGSGAGSTHAS
;
A
#
# COMPACT_ATOMS: atom_id res chain seq x y z
N MET A 1 -31.07 33.63 13.85
CA MET A 1 -30.97 32.27 13.30
C MET A 1 -30.37 32.46 11.94
N SER A 2 -29.04 32.37 11.87
CA SER A 2 -28.30 32.38 10.62
C SER A 2 -28.55 31.03 9.91
N ASP A 3 -29.12 31.14 8.73
CA ASP A 3 -29.26 30.02 7.77
C ASP A 3 -27.86 29.58 7.39
N GLU A 4 -27.31 28.63 8.14
CA GLU A 4 -26.06 27.95 7.77
C GLU A 4 -26.36 27.15 6.54
N ARG A 5 -26.24 27.80 5.40
CA ARG A 5 -26.24 27.11 4.08
C ARG A 5 -25.09 26.11 4.10
N ILE A 6 -25.48 24.88 4.25
CA ILE A 6 -24.62 23.72 4.11
C ILE A 6 -23.95 23.81 2.74
N PRO A 7 -22.61 23.72 2.63
CA PRO A 7 -21.95 23.78 1.35
C PRO A 7 -22.56 22.76 0.40
N ASP A 8 -22.91 23.25 -0.75
CA ASP A 8 -23.47 22.49 -1.85
C ASP A 8 -22.41 21.48 -2.33
N THR A 9 -22.46 20.26 -1.80
CA THR A 9 -21.66 19.16 -2.33
C THR A 9 -22.33 18.71 -3.61
N ASN A 10 -22.25 19.54 -4.67
CA ASN A 10 -22.73 19.23 -6.02
C ASN A 10 -21.90 18.13 -6.71
N HIS A 11 -21.25 17.26 -5.93
CA HIS A 11 -20.51 16.16 -6.49
C HIS A 11 -21.48 15.02 -6.83
N HIS A 12 -21.41 14.48 -8.05
CA HIS A 12 -22.33 13.43 -8.52
C HIS A 12 -22.24 12.11 -7.75
N MET A 13 -21.13 11.85 -7.04
CA MET A 13 -20.99 10.72 -6.12
C MET A 13 -21.48 11.04 -4.71
N PHE A 14 -22.06 12.18 -4.44
CA PHE A 14 -22.62 12.50 -3.14
C PHE A 14 -24.04 11.95 -3.04
N ASP A 15 -24.21 10.86 -2.26
CA ASP A 15 -25.50 10.18 -2.13
C ASP A 15 -26.22 10.54 -0.85
N ALA A 16 -25.49 10.72 0.25
CA ALA A 16 -26.08 10.95 1.57
C ALA A 16 -25.15 11.77 2.47
N ARG A 17 -25.74 12.24 3.59
CA ARG A 17 -25.02 12.97 4.64
C ARG A 17 -25.26 12.35 6.00
N VAL A 18 -24.22 12.31 6.83
CA VAL A 18 -24.33 11.96 8.24
C VAL A 18 -23.92 13.18 9.07
N GLY A 19 -24.88 13.72 9.81
CA GLY A 19 -24.68 14.99 10.50
C GLY A 19 -24.33 16.13 9.54
N THR A 20 -23.46 17.04 9.98
CA THR A 20 -23.02 18.21 9.20
C THR A 20 -21.66 18.03 8.53
N LYS A 21 -20.94 16.95 8.85
CA LYS A 21 -19.49 16.81 8.49
C LYS A 21 -19.13 15.55 7.72
N VAL A 22 -20.06 14.67 7.42
CA VAL A 22 -19.75 13.42 6.72
C VAL A 22 -20.50 13.37 5.40
N ALA A 23 -19.78 13.27 4.31
CA ALA A 23 -20.30 13.02 2.97
C ALA A 23 -20.19 11.53 2.66
N VAL A 24 -21.28 10.91 2.23
CA VAL A 24 -21.36 9.46 1.98
C VAL A 24 -21.58 9.21 0.51
N THR A 25 -20.86 8.22 -0.04
CA THR A 25 -21.12 7.63 -1.35
C THR A 25 -21.35 6.13 -1.22
N TYR A 26 -22.25 5.60 -2.04
CA TYR A 26 -22.54 4.16 -2.15
C TYR A 26 -21.94 3.64 -3.45
N LEU A 27 -21.18 2.54 -3.35
CA LEU A 27 -20.63 1.83 -4.52
C LEU A 27 -21.17 0.40 -4.48
N ASP A 28 -21.74 -0.07 -5.58
CA ASP A 28 -22.41 -1.37 -5.68
C ASP A 28 -21.77 -2.34 -6.67
N ASP A 29 -20.60 -2.00 -7.20
CA ASP A 29 -19.86 -2.87 -8.10
C ASP A 29 -19.37 -4.16 -7.40
N PRO A 30 -19.28 -5.29 -8.10
CA PRO A 30 -18.73 -6.53 -7.55
C PRO A 30 -17.27 -6.41 -7.11
N CYS A 31 -16.48 -5.57 -7.80
CA CYS A 31 -15.10 -5.26 -7.44
C CYS A 31 -14.90 -3.74 -7.43
N ILE A 32 -14.64 -3.19 -6.26
CA ILE A 32 -14.49 -1.76 -6.04
C ILE A 32 -13.05 -1.34 -6.27
N GLY A 33 -12.85 -0.46 -7.24
CA GLY A 33 -11.53 0.09 -7.60
C GLY A 33 -11.39 1.57 -7.29
N TRP A 34 -10.16 2.08 -7.41
CA TRP A 34 -9.83 3.50 -7.24
C TRP A 34 -10.09 4.27 -8.53
N THR A 35 -11.33 4.72 -8.74
CA THR A 35 -11.74 5.45 -9.94
C THR A 35 -11.43 6.95 -9.85
N GLU A 36 -11.45 7.64 -11.00
CA GLU A 36 -11.29 9.09 -11.08
C GLU A 36 -12.36 9.83 -10.27
N TYR A 37 -13.60 9.42 -10.42
CA TYR A 37 -14.73 10.01 -9.72
C TYR A 37 -14.63 9.86 -8.20
N LEU A 38 -14.20 8.69 -7.73
CA LEU A 38 -13.98 8.45 -6.31
C LEU A 38 -12.83 9.30 -5.77
N SER A 39 -11.73 9.39 -6.49
CA SER A 39 -10.60 10.25 -6.13
C SER A 39 -11.00 11.72 -6.04
N ASP A 40 -11.82 12.21 -6.98
CA ASP A 40 -12.31 13.59 -6.96
C ASP A 40 -13.30 13.83 -5.82
N PHE A 41 -14.21 12.90 -5.54
CA PHE A 41 -15.11 12.96 -4.39
C PHE A 41 -14.35 13.09 -3.07
N ILE A 42 -13.38 12.19 -2.82
CA ILE A 42 -12.55 12.22 -1.61
C ILE A 42 -11.74 13.51 -1.55
N GLY A 43 -11.07 13.87 -2.64
CA GLY A 43 -10.27 15.08 -2.71
C GLY A 43 -11.08 16.36 -2.50
N SER A 44 -12.30 16.43 -3.01
CA SER A 44 -13.21 17.56 -2.82
C SER A 44 -13.67 17.66 -1.36
N ALA A 45 -14.02 16.54 -0.73
CA ALA A 45 -14.41 16.51 0.68
C ALA A 45 -13.26 16.95 1.60
N LEU A 46 -12.05 16.42 1.37
CA LEU A 46 -10.88 16.74 2.20
C LEU A 46 -10.40 18.20 2.06
N ARG A 47 -10.55 18.80 0.88
CA ARG A 47 -10.21 20.21 0.63
C ARG A 47 -11.27 21.20 1.10
N HIS A 48 -12.44 20.71 1.50
CA HIS A 48 -13.55 21.56 1.89
C HIS A 48 -13.24 22.35 3.17
N GLU A 49 -13.59 23.64 3.21
CA GLU A 49 -13.32 24.56 4.33
C GLU A 49 -13.83 24.03 5.68
N ASN A 50 -14.98 23.35 5.68
CA ASN A 50 -15.59 22.77 6.87
C ASN A 50 -15.05 21.39 7.25
N LYS A 51 -13.95 20.93 6.64
CA LYS A 51 -13.33 19.62 6.91
C LYS A 51 -14.34 18.46 6.86
N ILE A 52 -14.93 18.25 5.71
CA ILE A 52 -15.86 17.15 5.48
C ILE A 52 -15.10 15.84 5.43
N THR A 53 -15.57 14.84 6.16
CA THR A 53 -15.05 13.48 6.11
C THR A 53 -15.75 12.73 5.00
N PRO A 54 -15.06 12.29 3.95
CA PRO A 54 -15.64 11.36 2.98
C PRO A 54 -15.82 9.99 3.63
N ALA A 55 -16.91 9.31 3.33
CA ALA A 55 -17.19 7.94 3.77
C ALA A 55 -17.75 7.13 2.59
N ILE A 56 -17.34 5.89 2.49
CA ILE A 56 -17.74 4.99 1.41
C ILE A 56 -18.51 3.83 2.01
N ILE A 57 -19.63 3.47 1.38
CA ILE A 57 -20.41 2.28 1.74
C ILE A 57 -20.42 1.33 0.55
N ILE A 58 -20.13 0.06 0.81
CA ILE A 58 -20.12 -1.00 -0.20
C ILE A 58 -20.91 -2.24 0.28
N PRO A 59 -21.47 -3.04 -0.63
CA PRO A 59 -22.12 -4.30 -0.28
C PRO A 59 -21.18 -5.31 0.36
N GLY A 60 -21.70 -6.17 1.22
CA GLY A 60 -20.92 -7.25 1.84
C GLY A 60 -20.45 -8.35 0.87
N THR A 61 -20.97 -8.34 -0.35
CA THR A 61 -20.60 -9.28 -1.43
C THR A 61 -19.49 -8.73 -2.35
N SER A 62 -19.17 -7.46 -2.25
CA SER A 62 -18.12 -6.83 -3.06
C SER A 62 -16.73 -7.23 -2.58
N HIS A 63 -15.77 -7.24 -3.52
CA HIS A 63 -14.34 -7.28 -3.26
C HIS A 63 -13.75 -5.89 -3.50
N ILE A 64 -12.52 -5.66 -3.07
CA ILE A 64 -11.83 -4.39 -3.28
C ILE A 64 -10.48 -4.62 -3.95
N THR A 65 -10.05 -3.68 -4.79
CA THR A 65 -8.70 -3.74 -5.35
C THR A 65 -7.65 -3.36 -4.29
N PRO A 66 -6.40 -3.85 -4.40
CA PRO A 66 -5.31 -3.38 -3.54
C PRO A 66 -5.09 -1.87 -3.59
N ALA A 67 -5.30 -1.24 -4.75
CA ALA A 67 -5.20 0.22 -4.90
C ALA A 67 -6.28 0.95 -4.10
N PHE A 68 -7.53 0.50 -4.16
CA PHE A 68 -8.62 1.05 -3.35
C PHE A 68 -8.33 0.92 -1.85
N ASP A 69 -7.92 -0.26 -1.38
CA ASP A 69 -7.62 -0.49 0.04
C ASP A 69 -6.51 0.45 0.54
N ARG A 70 -5.40 0.51 -0.20
CA ARG A 70 -4.27 1.36 0.14
C ARG A 70 -4.61 2.85 0.13
N LEU A 71 -5.25 3.34 -0.93
CA LEU A 71 -5.50 4.77 -1.08
C LEU A 71 -6.59 5.28 -0.14
N THR A 72 -7.59 4.47 0.20
CA THR A 72 -8.54 4.82 1.27
C THR A 72 -7.89 4.85 2.64
N GLU A 73 -6.91 3.96 2.92
CA GLU A 73 -6.11 4.01 4.12
C GLU A 73 -5.23 5.26 4.18
N ALA A 74 -4.49 5.55 3.11
CA ALA A 74 -3.61 6.71 3.02
C ALA A 74 -4.34 8.05 3.16
N THR A 75 -5.58 8.14 2.66
CA THR A 75 -6.43 9.34 2.80
C THR A 75 -7.19 9.40 4.12
N GLY A 76 -7.14 8.34 4.94
CA GLY A 76 -7.95 8.21 6.16
C GLY A 76 -9.45 8.14 5.88
N THR A 77 -9.85 7.74 4.66
CA THR A 77 -11.25 7.62 4.26
C THR A 77 -11.85 6.33 4.83
N PRO A 78 -12.83 6.40 5.75
CA PRO A 78 -13.46 5.20 6.28
C PRO A 78 -14.33 4.53 5.22
N VAL A 79 -14.23 3.19 5.19
CA VAL A 79 -15.03 2.33 4.32
C VAL A 79 -15.92 1.44 5.18
N PHE A 80 -17.19 1.44 4.90
CA PHE A 80 -18.20 0.67 5.60
C PHE A 80 -18.80 -0.39 4.67
N ILE A 81 -19.12 -1.51 5.27
CA ILE A 81 -19.76 -2.65 4.59
C ILE A 81 -21.19 -2.75 5.09
N GLU A 82 -22.15 -2.90 4.18
CA GLU A 82 -23.50 -3.24 4.54
C GLU A 82 -23.54 -4.62 5.22
N ASP A 83 -24.01 -4.68 6.45
CA ASP A 83 -23.99 -5.87 7.27
C ASP A 83 -25.30 -6.08 8.05
N GLY A 84 -26.20 -6.82 7.46
CA GLY A 84 -27.55 -7.05 7.98
C GLY A 84 -28.39 -5.76 7.95
N ASN A 85 -28.79 -5.28 9.11
CA ASN A 85 -29.55 -4.05 9.27
C ASN A 85 -28.68 -2.86 9.77
N GLY A 86 -27.37 -2.96 9.57
CA GLY A 86 -26.41 -1.95 9.98
C GLY A 86 -25.18 -1.92 9.10
N HIS A 87 -24.11 -1.35 9.63
CA HIS A 87 -22.84 -1.18 8.92
C HIS A 87 -21.69 -1.68 9.79
N ARG A 88 -20.68 -2.26 9.16
CA ARG A 88 -19.40 -2.55 9.80
C ARG A 88 -18.26 -1.82 9.10
N GLU A 89 -17.29 -1.35 9.86
CA GLU A 89 -16.08 -0.77 9.30
C GLU A 89 -15.21 -1.89 8.67
N LEU A 90 -14.67 -1.62 7.48
CA LEU A 90 -13.97 -2.61 6.63
C LEU A 90 -12.81 -3.32 7.35
N ARG A 91 -11.96 -2.57 8.05
CA ARG A 91 -10.68 -3.08 8.60
C ARG A 91 -10.83 -3.65 10.01
N SER A 92 -11.58 -2.98 10.84
CA SER A 92 -11.78 -3.39 12.24
C SER A 92 -12.91 -4.37 12.45
N GLY A 93 -13.86 -4.45 11.51
CA GLY A 93 -15.09 -5.22 11.66
C GLY A 93 -16.04 -4.65 12.72
N MET A 94 -15.77 -3.48 13.30
CA MET A 94 -16.67 -2.81 14.25
C MET A 94 -18.01 -2.55 13.59
N TRP A 95 -19.08 -2.94 14.25
CA TRP A 95 -20.43 -2.87 13.71
C TRP A 95 -21.31 -1.91 14.53
N ALA A 96 -22.18 -1.20 13.83
CA ALA A 96 -23.24 -0.37 14.40
C ALA A 96 -24.51 -0.41 13.54
N PRO A 97 -25.71 -0.31 14.15
CA PRO A 97 -26.96 -0.25 13.41
C PRO A 97 -27.14 1.04 12.62
N ASN A 98 -26.40 2.08 13.00
CA ASN A 98 -26.48 3.40 12.39
C ASN A 98 -25.08 3.95 12.12
N LEU A 99 -24.84 4.38 10.90
CA LEU A 99 -23.57 4.95 10.46
C LEU A 99 -23.14 6.19 11.31
N ALA A 100 -24.09 6.99 11.79
CA ALA A 100 -23.78 8.17 12.60
C ALA A 100 -22.98 7.84 13.87
N GLN A 101 -23.18 6.67 14.47
CA GLN A 101 -22.49 6.26 15.69
C GLN A 101 -20.96 6.21 15.53
N PHE A 102 -20.47 5.92 14.31
CA PHE A 102 -19.03 5.92 14.04
C PHE A 102 -18.40 7.33 14.09
N PHE A 103 -19.22 8.38 13.93
CA PHE A 103 -18.77 9.76 13.85
C PHE A 103 -19.15 10.62 15.06
N GLU A 104 -19.95 10.09 15.99
CA GLU A 104 -20.40 10.79 17.21
C GLU A 104 -19.39 10.73 18.37
N GLY A 105 -18.18 10.20 18.13
CA GLY A 105 -17.13 10.10 19.14
C GLY A 105 -17.40 9.03 20.21
N ALA A 106 -18.24 8.05 19.91
CA ALA A 106 -18.49 6.92 20.78
C ALA A 106 -17.17 6.13 21.04
N PRO A 107 -16.89 5.75 22.31
CA PRO A 107 -15.69 4.98 22.60
C PRO A 107 -15.74 3.60 21.91
N ARG A 108 -14.59 3.10 21.47
CA ARG A 108 -14.48 1.82 20.75
C ARG A 108 -15.15 0.65 21.51
N SER A 109 -15.16 0.70 22.82
CA SER A 109 -15.81 -0.32 23.67
C SER A 109 -17.34 -0.43 23.52
N GLN A 110 -17.98 0.55 22.90
CA GLN A 110 -19.41 0.51 22.60
C GLN A 110 -19.75 -0.21 21.29
N PHE A 111 -18.77 -0.47 20.46
CA PHE A 111 -18.97 -1.23 19.23
C PHE A 111 -18.77 -2.73 19.46
N THR A 112 -19.57 -3.53 18.80
CA THR A 112 -19.37 -4.98 18.72
C THR A 112 -18.66 -5.30 17.42
N VAL A 113 -17.85 -6.38 17.41
CA VAL A 113 -17.30 -6.88 16.14
C VAL A 113 -18.38 -7.71 15.44
N SER A 114 -18.60 -7.46 14.17
CA SER A 114 -19.60 -8.17 13.37
C SER A 114 -19.29 -9.67 13.32
N GLN A 115 -20.32 -10.49 13.52
CA GLN A 115 -20.19 -11.94 13.38
C GLN A 115 -19.89 -12.34 11.94
N ARG A 116 -20.43 -11.63 10.95
CA ARG A 116 -20.12 -11.86 9.53
C ARG A 116 -18.68 -11.48 9.17
N PHE A 117 -18.10 -10.53 9.88
CA PHE A 117 -16.67 -10.23 9.75
C PHE A 117 -15.80 -11.38 10.26
N LEU A 118 -16.14 -11.94 11.45
CA LEU A 118 -15.38 -13.00 12.10
C LEU A 118 -15.58 -14.39 11.46
N HIS A 119 -16.81 -14.68 11.04
CA HIS A 119 -17.14 -15.93 10.42
C HIS A 119 -17.06 -15.80 8.90
N GLN A 120 -15.85 -15.87 8.39
CA GLN A 120 -15.69 -16.04 6.95
C GLN A 120 -16.46 -17.29 6.51
N THR A 121 -17.47 -17.11 5.68
CA THR A 121 -17.77 -18.17 4.72
C THR A 121 -16.49 -18.37 3.94
N PRO A 122 -15.91 -19.59 3.86
CA PRO A 122 -14.70 -19.79 3.08
C PRO A 122 -14.96 -19.21 1.69
N THR A 123 -14.24 -18.18 1.31
CA THR A 123 -14.26 -17.70 -0.06
C THR A 123 -13.46 -18.76 -0.81
N PRO A 124 -14.08 -19.63 -1.61
CA PRO A 124 -13.42 -20.83 -2.12
C PRO A 124 -12.26 -20.52 -3.08
N ASP A 125 -12.14 -19.28 -3.50
CA ASP A 125 -11.22 -18.83 -4.55
C ASP A 125 -10.02 -18.04 -4.04
N LEU A 126 -9.79 -17.98 -2.73
CA LEU A 126 -8.60 -17.32 -2.18
C LEU A 126 -7.36 -18.17 -2.39
N ILE A 127 -6.33 -17.58 -2.96
CA ILE A 127 -5.03 -18.21 -3.19
C ILE A 127 -3.89 -17.47 -2.48
N PRO A 128 -2.80 -18.17 -2.16
CA PRO A 128 -1.58 -17.55 -1.65
C PRO A 128 -0.99 -16.58 -2.66
N THR A 129 -1.03 -15.28 -2.35
CA THR A 129 -0.64 -14.17 -3.22
C THR A 129 0.56 -13.46 -2.64
N LEU A 130 1.56 -13.15 -3.47
CA LEU A 130 2.72 -12.35 -3.06
C LEU A 130 2.31 -10.88 -2.99
N MET A 131 2.60 -10.22 -1.88
CA MET A 131 2.52 -8.76 -1.77
C MET A 131 3.92 -8.20 -1.54
N LEU A 132 4.31 -7.23 -2.34
CA LEU A 132 5.63 -6.61 -2.36
C LEU A 132 5.48 -5.12 -2.11
N SER A 133 6.20 -4.62 -1.11
CA SER A 133 6.31 -3.19 -0.82
C SER A 133 7.78 -2.79 -0.94
N ALA A 134 8.13 -1.95 -1.92
CA ALA A 134 9.50 -1.58 -2.23
C ALA A 134 9.66 -0.07 -2.33
N SER A 135 10.68 0.48 -1.66
CA SER A 135 11.15 1.85 -1.82
C SER A 135 12.46 1.86 -2.60
N ILE A 136 12.49 2.57 -3.73
CA ILE A 136 13.63 2.67 -4.64
C ILE A 136 14.07 4.13 -4.75
N TYR A 137 15.33 4.39 -4.44
CA TYR A 137 15.92 5.69 -4.58
C TYR A 137 16.34 5.98 -6.03
N HIS A 138 16.07 7.20 -6.48
CA HIS A 138 16.56 7.72 -7.75
C HIS A 138 17.22 9.11 -7.57
N PRO A 139 18.36 9.37 -8.20
CA PRO A 139 18.91 10.72 -8.22
C PRO A 139 17.99 11.66 -9.02
N ALA A 140 17.73 12.87 -8.52
CA ALA A 140 16.91 13.87 -9.21
C ALA A 140 17.67 14.48 -10.42
N ARG A 141 17.75 13.73 -11.53
CA ARG A 141 18.44 14.13 -12.77
C ARG A 141 17.50 14.08 -13.96
N ARG A 142 17.80 14.87 -15.00
CA ARG A 142 17.03 14.82 -16.27
C ARG A 142 17.05 13.44 -16.95
N THR A 143 18.09 12.64 -16.71
CA THR A 143 18.28 11.30 -17.27
C THR A 143 17.63 10.19 -16.42
N THR A 144 17.11 10.50 -15.24
CA THR A 144 16.45 9.51 -14.39
C THR A 144 15.22 8.94 -15.09
N LYS A 145 15.11 7.62 -15.09
CA LYS A 145 13.96 6.87 -15.58
C LYS A 145 13.39 6.02 -14.44
N LEU A 146 12.11 6.16 -14.21
CA LEU A 146 11.34 5.41 -13.21
C LEU A 146 10.88 4.04 -13.76
N GLY A 147 10.31 3.18 -12.92
CA GLY A 147 9.63 1.96 -13.33
C GLY A 147 10.53 0.74 -13.54
N ARG A 148 11.85 0.78 -13.26
CA ARG A 148 12.69 -0.41 -13.44
C ARG A 148 12.35 -1.53 -12.46
N ALA A 149 12.02 -1.19 -11.22
CA ALA A 149 11.61 -2.16 -10.22
C ALA A 149 10.34 -2.92 -10.66
N ILE A 150 9.38 -2.21 -11.26
CA ILE A 150 8.14 -2.81 -11.78
C ILE A 150 8.45 -3.81 -12.89
N GLU A 151 9.33 -3.44 -13.85
CA GLU A 151 9.76 -4.36 -14.91
C GLU A 151 10.44 -5.60 -14.34
N ILE A 152 11.34 -5.47 -13.35
CA ILE A 152 12.01 -6.60 -12.70
C ILE A 152 10.98 -7.51 -12.02
N ILE A 153 9.97 -6.96 -11.34
CA ILE A 153 8.91 -7.74 -10.72
C ILE A 153 8.17 -8.56 -11.79
N ILE A 154 7.78 -7.95 -12.90
CA ILE A 154 7.11 -8.62 -14.00
C ILE A 154 8.02 -9.70 -14.66
N GLU A 155 9.25 -9.33 -14.99
CA GLU A 155 10.23 -10.24 -15.60
C GLU A 155 10.53 -11.47 -14.74
N THR A 156 10.43 -11.33 -13.41
CA THR A 156 10.74 -12.40 -12.47
C THR A 156 9.53 -13.25 -12.09
N LEU A 157 8.37 -12.62 -11.90
CA LEU A 157 7.18 -13.31 -11.37
C LEU A 157 6.20 -13.74 -12.45
N LEU A 158 6.14 -13.01 -13.56
CA LEU A 158 5.24 -13.28 -14.69
C LEU A 158 6.02 -13.33 -16.02
N PRO A 159 7.05 -14.20 -16.16
CA PRO A 159 7.97 -14.20 -17.29
C PRO A 159 7.37 -14.84 -18.56
N ALA A 160 6.09 -14.61 -18.84
CA ALA A 160 5.43 -15.14 -20.03
C ALA A 160 5.44 -14.12 -21.19
N PRO A 161 5.60 -14.57 -22.46
CA PRO A 161 5.48 -13.69 -23.63
C PRO A 161 4.11 -13.03 -23.77
N SER A 162 3.06 -13.65 -23.19
CA SER A 162 1.69 -13.13 -23.13
C SER A 162 1.50 -12.03 -22.12
N THR A 163 2.50 -11.74 -21.26
CA THR A 163 2.36 -10.75 -20.18
C THR A 163 2.16 -9.36 -20.76
N THR A 164 1.01 -8.78 -20.41
CA THR A 164 0.68 -7.38 -20.70
C THR A 164 0.74 -6.58 -19.42
N LEU A 165 1.42 -5.43 -19.44
CA LEU A 165 1.48 -4.50 -18.32
C LEU A 165 0.84 -3.18 -18.75
N SER A 166 -0.11 -2.73 -17.95
CA SER A 166 -0.83 -1.47 -18.12
C SER A 166 -0.70 -0.59 -16.88
N TRP A 167 -0.87 0.69 -17.07
CA TRP A 167 -0.80 1.68 -15.99
C TRP A 167 -1.78 2.83 -16.21
N GLY A 168 -2.03 3.61 -15.17
CA GLY A 168 -2.89 4.78 -15.22
C GLY A 168 -2.98 5.47 -13.87
N ARG A 169 -3.61 6.63 -13.82
CA ARG A 169 -3.84 7.33 -12.55
C ARG A 169 -4.98 6.74 -11.74
N TYR A 170 -5.91 6.09 -12.42
CA TYR A 170 -7.15 5.56 -11.87
C TYR A 170 -7.40 4.16 -12.42
N GLU A 171 -8.26 3.40 -11.75
CA GLU A 171 -8.74 2.12 -12.22
C GLU A 171 -10.09 2.28 -12.98
N PRO A 172 -10.34 1.43 -13.98
CA PRO A 172 -9.43 0.43 -14.53
C PRO A 172 -8.29 1.05 -15.33
N VAL A 173 -7.08 0.50 -15.21
CA VAL A 173 -5.92 0.98 -15.98
C VAL A 173 -5.96 0.45 -17.41
N GLY A 174 -5.59 1.29 -18.39
CA GLY A 174 -5.66 0.90 -19.79
C GLY A 174 -4.50 1.41 -20.67
N ALA A 175 -3.62 2.27 -20.16
CA ALA A 175 -2.48 2.73 -20.94
C ALA A 175 -1.40 1.63 -20.97
N PRO A 176 -0.89 1.24 -22.16
CA PRO A 176 0.22 0.32 -22.27
C PRO A 176 1.46 0.85 -21.52
N TRP A 177 2.24 -0.06 -20.95
CA TRP A 177 3.43 0.29 -20.20
C TRP A 177 4.45 1.04 -21.05
N ASP A 178 4.85 2.21 -20.58
CA ASP A 178 5.91 3.03 -21.17
C ASP A 178 6.60 3.85 -20.07
N ARG A 179 7.81 3.47 -19.71
CA ARG A 179 8.61 4.15 -18.68
C ARG A 179 8.91 5.60 -19.01
N ASN A 180 9.08 5.94 -20.28
CA ASN A 180 9.36 7.32 -20.68
C ASN A 180 8.14 8.19 -20.42
N ARG A 181 6.96 7.70 -20.79
CA ARG A 181 5.70 8.40 -20.56
C ARG A 181 5.37 8.49 -19.06
N LEU A 182 5.53 7.40 -18.30
CA LEU A 182 5.38 7.41 -16.85
C LEU A 182 6.33 8.43 -16.19
N THR A 183 7.61 8.42 -16.57
CA THR A 183 8.59 9.35 -16.04
C THR A 183 8.29 10.79 -16.41
N ALA A 184 7.83 11.07 -17.63
CA ALA A 184 7.44 12.40 -18.07
C ALA A 184 6.26 12.94 -17.25
N LEU A 185 5.21 12.13 -17.10
CA LEU A 185 4.02 12.49 -16.33
C LEU A 185 4.35 12.66 -14.84
N ALA A 186 5.20 11.80 -14.28
CA ALA A 186 5.65 11.97 -12.90
C ALA A 186 6.39 13.29 -12.68
N ARG A 187 7.19 13.76 -13.63
CA ARG A 187 7.86 15.07 -13.55
C ARG A 187 6.89 16.24 -13.58
N GLU A 188 5.86 16.13 -14.39
CA GLU A 188 4.83 17.17 -14.56
C GLU A 188 4.00 17.31 -13.27
N LEU A 189 3.71 16.21 -12.59
CA LEU A 189 2.81 16.15 -11.44
C LEU A 189 3.51 16.21 -10.07
N MET A 190 4.83 16.46 -10.04
CA MET A 190 5.56 16.65 -8.76
C MET A 190 4.87 17.71 -7.87
N PRO A 191 5.00 17.63 -6.52
CA PRO A 191 6.02 16.88 -5.77
C PRO A 191 5.71 15.39 -5.51
N GLU A 192 4.48 14.95 -5.66
CA GLU A 192 4.07 13.57 -5.44
C GLU A 192 2.98 13.15 -6.42
N VAL A 193 3.06 11.93 -6.91
CA VAL A 193 2.06 11.37 -7.82
C VAL A 193 1.91 9.86 -7.63
N HIS A 194 0.68 9.38 -7.78
CA HIS A 194 0.34 7.96 -7.74
C HIS A 194 -0.06 7.47 -9.12
N PHE A 195 0.34 6.24 -9.43
CA PHE A 195 -0.12 5.49 -10.59
C PHE A 195 -0.57 4.10 -10.16
N ASN A 196 -1.65 3.64 -10.75
CA ASN A 196 -2.14 2.27 -10.63
C ASN A 196 -1.51 1.41 -11.71
N LEU A 197 -1.29 0.14 -11.39
CA LEU A 197 -0.65 -0.86 -12.22
C LEU A 197 -1.53 -2.09 -12.32
N ALA A 198 -1.61 -2.70 -13.49
CA ALA A 198 -2.18 -4.02 -13.68
C ALA A 198 -1.40 -4.79 -14.74
N ALA A 199 -1.13 -6.07 -14.48
CA ALA A 199 -0.59 -6.97 -15.48
C ALA A 199 -1.34 -8.30 -15.48
N HIS A 200 -1.48 -8.86 -16.67
CA HIS A 200 -2.11 -10.16 -16.90
C HIS A 200 -1.23 -11.03 -17.78
N SER A 201 -1.20 -12.31 -17.48
CA SER A 201 -0.56 -13.35 -18.26
C SER A 201 -1.25 -14.70 -18.00
N ASP A 202 -0.87 -15.72 -18.76
CA ASP A 202 -1.25 -17.13 -18.51
C ASP A 202 -0.68 -17.68 -17.20
N LEU A 203 0.34 -17.04 -16.63
CA LEU A 203 0.91 -17.45 -15.34
C LEU A 203 0.18 -16.85 -14.14
N GLY A 204 -0.44 -15.69 -14.30
CA GLY A 204 -1.10 -14.99 -13.19
C GLY A 204 -1.38 -13.52 -13.45
N THR A 205 -1.75 -12.84 -12.38
CA THR A 205 -2.20 -11.45 -12.39
C THR A 205 -1.39 -10.63 -11.40
N LEU A 206 -1.10 -9.38 -11.76
CA LEU A 206 -0.55 -8.37 -10.85
C LEU A 206 -1.48 -7.16 -10.81
N SER A 207 -1.71 -6.62 -9.63
CA SER A 207 -2.27 -5.27 -9.47
C SER A 207 -1.58 -4.52 -8.32
N GLY A 208 -1.66 -3.21 -8.33
CA GLY A 208 -1.12 -2.39 -7.25
C GLY A 208 -0.85 -0.96 -7.70
N THR A 209 0.07 -0.30 -6.99
CA THR A 209 0.37 1.12 -7.17
C THR A 209 1.87 1.39 -7.22
N THR A 210 2.24 2.48 -7.87
CA THR A 210 3.53 3.12 -7.67
C THR A 210 3.34 4.59 -7.34
N THR A 211 4.00 5.05 -6.29
CA THR A 211 4.03 6.45 -5.87
C THR A 211 5.41 7.00 -6.13
N VAL A 212 5.50 8.17 -6.74
CA VAL A 212 6.76 8.87 -6.93
C VAL A 212 6.72 10.18 -6.18
N ALA A 213 7.61 10.33 -5.21
CA ALA A 213 7.69 11.51 -4.38
C ALA A 213 9.09 12.17 -4.51
N ARG A 214 9.10 13.51 -4.40
CA ARG A 214 10.35 14.28 -4.30
C ARG A 214 10.75 14.39 -2.84
N THR A 215 11.96 13.95 -2.54
CA THR A 215 12.58 14.07 -1.21
C THR A 215 13.73 15.08 -1.24
N SER A 216 14.25 15.46 -0.06
CA SER A 216 15.45 16.31 0.06
C SER A 216 16.67 15.71 -0.65
N ASN A 217 16.75 14.39 -0.72
CA ASN A 217 17.91 13.67 -1.26
C ASN A 217 17.75 13.23 -2.73
N GLY A 218 16.56 13.36 -3.32
CA GLY A 218 16.32 12.91 -4.69
C GLY A 218 14.85 12.61 -4.98
N LEU A 219 14.59 11.47 -5.61
CA LEU A 219 13.26 10.94 -5.83
C LEU A 219 13.17 9.58 -5.15
N GLU A 220 12.03 9.29 -4.58
CA GLU A 220 11.65 7.99 -4.08
C GLU A 220 10.52 7.43 -4.95
N GLU A 221 10.70 6.21 -5.43
CA GLU A 221 9.68 5.44 -6.12
C GLU A 221 9.25 4.31 -5.19
N TYR A 222 8.06 4.44 -4.64
CA TYR A 222 7.46 3.43 -3.78
C TYR A 222 6.51 2.57 -4.59
N VAL A 223 6.80 1.28 -4.67
CA VAL A 223 6.03 0.28 -5.42
C VAL A 223 5.37 -0.66 -4.43
N GLU A 224 4.05 -0.79 -4.52
CA GLU A 224 3.30 -1.77 -3.76
C GLU A 224 2.38 -2.54 -4.70
N VAL A 225 2.65 -3.84 -4.82
CA VAL A 225 1.95 -4.71 -5.76
C VAL A 225 1.61 -6.06 -5.13
N SER A 226 0.47 -6.58 -5.52
CA SER A 226 0.03 -7.95 -5.25
C SER A 226 0.15 -8.78 -6.53
N VAL A 227 0.73 -9.98 -6.43
CA VAL A 227 0.93 -10.88 -7.57
C VAL A 227 0.36 -12.25 -7.24
N ALA A 228 -0.74 -12.58 -7.89
CA ALA A 228 -1.42 -13.86 -7.79
C ALA A 228 -0.90 -14.80 -8.89
N ILE A 229 -0.28 -15.91 -8.48
CA ILE A 229 0.23 -16.96 -9.37
C ILE A 229 -0.40 -18.29 -8.90
N PRO A 230 -1.51 -18.72 -9.51
CA PRO A 230 -2.29 -19.87 -9.02
C PRO A 230 -1.48 -21.16 -8.85
N ASP A 231 -0.54 -21.43 -9.77
CA ASP A 231 0.27 -22.65 -9.78
C ASP A 231 1.57 -22.55 -8.95
N LEU A 232 1.82 -21.41 -8.29
CA LEU A 232 3.02 -21.22 -7.47
C LEU A 232 2.76 -21.69 -6.03
N ALA A 233 3.27 -22.86 -5.69
CA ALA A 233 3.13 -23.39 -4.33
C ALA A 233 3.79 -22.47 -3.27
N PRO A 234 3.24 -22.38 -2.06
CA PRO A 234 3.79 -21.54 -0.98
C PRO A 234 5.27 -21.82 -0.67
N SER A 235 5.71 -23.07 -0.80
CA SER A 235 7.13 -23.45 -0.61
C SER A 235 8.07 -22.91 -1.69
N GLN A 236 7.57 -22.68 -2.90
CA GLN A 236 8.34 -22.14 -4.01
C GLN A 236 8.41 -20.60 -3.99
N GLN A 237 7.48 -19.95 -3.28
CA GLN A 237 7.41 -18.48 -3.21
C GLN A 237 8.69 -17.88 -2.63
N ILE A 238 9.29 -18.52 -1.61
CA ILE A 238 10.53 -18.05 -0.99
C ILE A 238 11.68 -17.99 -2.00
N ASP A 239 11.85 -19.03 -2.81
CA ASP A 239 12.91 -19.08 -3.83
C ASP A 239 12.73 -18.03 -4.91
N VAL A 240 11.47 -17.82 -5.34
CA VAL A 240 11.15 -16.79 -6.34
C VAL A 240 11.38 -15.40 -5.78
N VAL A 241 10.96 -15.15 -4.54
CA VAL A 241 11.19 -13.88 -3.84
C VAL A 241 12.68 -13.62 -3.67
N ASN A 242 13.48 -14.62 -3.27
CA ASN A 242 14.92 -14.46 -3.13
C ASN A 242 15.60 -14.04 -4.46
N ARG A 243 15.24 -14.68 -5.57
CA ARG A 243 15.75 -14.27 -6.91
C ARG A 243 15.32 -12.84 -7.28
N LEU A 244 14.08 -12.47 -6.96
CA LEU A 244 13.59 -11.11 -7.18
C LEU A 244 14.41 -10.09 -6.40
N LEU A 245 14.67 -10.35 -5.10
CA LEU A 245 15.45 -9.45 -4.25
C LEU A 245 16.88 -9.28 -4.77
N ASP A 246 17.53 -10.36 -5.20
CA ASP A 246 18.86 -10.29 -5.78
C ASP A 246 18.86 -9.42 -7.04
N THR A 247 17.89 -9.60 -7.93
CA THR A 247 17.79 -8.81 -9.18
C THR A 247 17.51 -7.33 -8.90
N ILE A 248 16.62 -7.02 -7.95
CA ILE A 248 16.34 -5.64 -7.52
C ILE A 248 17.59 -5.00 -6.91
N ALA A 249 18.28 -5.73 -6.05
CA ALA A 249 19.53 -5.28 -5.41
C ALA A 249 20.64 -4.96 -6.41
N GLU A 250 20.74 -5.72 -7.48
CA GLU A 250 21.75 -5.55 -8.54
C GLU A 250 21.41 -4.40 -9.51
N GLN A 251 20.15 -4.26 -9.90
CA GLN A 251 19.75 -3.38 -10.99
C GLN A 251 19.15 -2.06 -10.56
N THR A 252 18.87 -1.88 -9.26
CA THR A 252 18.27 -0.66 -8.71
C THR A 252 19.06 -0.13 -7.52
N LYS A 253 18.52 0.89 -6.87
CA LYS A 253 19.04 1.40 -5.58
C LYS A 253 17.95 1.28 -4.53
N PRO A 254 17.65 0.07 -4.08
CA PRO A 254 16.59 -0.11 -3.10
C PRO A 254 16.98 0.57 -1.78
N GLN A 255 16.01 1.19 -1.12
CA GLN A 255 16.12 1.63 0.26
C GLN A 255 15.58 0.54 1.18
N PHE A 256 14.44 -0.01 0.81
CA PHE A 256 13.77 -1.07 1.55
C PHE A 256 12.91 -1.90 0.59
N LEU A 257 12.74 -3.19 0.89
CA LEU A 257 11.71 -4.02 0.31
C LEU A 257 11.24 -5.05 1.33
N LEU A 258 9.94 -5.19 1.45
CA LEU A 258 9.27 -6.24 2.23
C LEU A 258 8.45 -7.10 1.29
N ALA A 259 8.64 -8.41 1.36
CA ALA A 259 7.82 -9.40 0.69
C ALA A 259 7.03 -10.19 1.72
N VAL A 260 5.72 -10.25 1.54
CA VAL A 260 4.83 -11.05 2.37
C VAL A 260 3.90 -11.89 1.50
N ARG A 261 3.35 -12.95 2.08
CA ARG A 261 2.26 -13.71 1.48
C ARG A 261 0.96 -13.33 2.16
N ILE A 262 -0.03 -13.01 1.36
CA ILE A 262 -1.43 -12.76 1.77
C ILE A 262 -2.35 -13.78 1.12
N GLN A 263 -3.63 -13.74 1.49
CA GLN A 263 -4.70 -14.45 0.77
C GLN A 263 -5.50 -13.42 -0.04
N ALA A 264 -5.61 -13.65 -1.34
CA ALA A 264 -6.37 -12.80 -2.26
C ALA A 264 -7.05 -13.68 -3.33
N LEU A 265 -7.95 -13.10 -4.11
CA LEU A 265 -8.51 -13.79 -5.27
C LEU A 265 -7.47 -13.86 -6.40
N THR A 266 -7.77 -14.65 -7.42
CA THR A 266 -6.87 -14.84 -8.58
C THR A 266 -6.62 -13.56 -9.38
N ASP A 267 -7.55 -12.60 -9.32
CA ASP A 267 -7.41 -11.24 -9.89
C ASP A 267 -6.72 -10.25 -8.95
N THR A 268 -6.19 -10.75 -7.82
CA THR A 268 -5.56 -9.98 -6.73
C THR A 268 -6.50 -9.16 -5.86
N SER A 269 -7.81 -9.15 -6.14
CA SER A 269 -8.76 -8.43 -5.29
C SER A 269 -8.86 -9.06 -3.89
N LEU A 270 -9.23 -8.23 -2.92
CA LEU A 270 -9.23 -8.56 -1.51
C LEU A 270 -10.67 -8.71 -1.00
N PRO A 271 -10.94 -9.72 -0.16
CA PRO A 271 -12.26 -9.86 0.45
C PRO A 271 -12.52 -8.72 1.45
N THR A 272 -13.79 -8.39 1.62
CA THR A 272 -14.25 -7.41 2.62
C THR A 272 -14.45 -7.99 4.03
N SER A 273 -14.28 -9.31 4.18
CA SER A 273 -14.28 -10.01 5.47
C SER A 273 -12.90 -9.96 6.14
N ILE A 274 -12.78 -10.53 7.35
CA ILE A 274 -11.51 -10.62 8.07
C ILE A 274 -10.45 -11.29 7.20
N ARG A 275 -9.31 -10.68 7.08
CA ARG A 275 -8.17 -11.23 6.32
C ARG A 275 -7.25 -11.98 7.26
N GLN A 276 -6.69 -13.08 6.78
CA GLN A 276 -5.62 -13.74 7.51
C GLN A 276 -4.43 -12.80 7.63
N PRO A 277 -3.72 -12.80 8.77
CA PRO A 277 -2.50 -12.02 8.91
C PRO A 277 -1.49 -12.37 7.81
N PRO A 278 -0.78 -11.40 7.23
CA PRO A 278 0.24 -11.66 6.22
C PRO A 278 1.39 -12.48 6.81
N VAL A 279 1.98 -13.34 5.98
CA VAL A 279 3.13 -14.17 6.34
C VAL A 279 4.39 -13.53 5.77
N PRO A 280 5.36 -13.07 6.59
CA PRO A 280 6.59 -12.47 6.09
C PRO A 280 7.43 -13.52 5.36
N LEU A 281 8.00 -13.17 4.21
CA LEU A 281 8.84 -14.05 3.38
C LEU A 281 10.28 -13.59 3.32
N ALA A 282 10.51 -12.30 3.14
CA ALA A 282 11.85 -11.74 3.12
C ALA A 282 11.82 -10.22 3.27
N VAL A 283 12.95 -9.67 3.72
CA VAL A 283 13.19 -8.24 3.75
C VAL A 283 14.53 -7.90 3.09
N LEU A 284 14.57 -6.78 2.38
CA LEU A 284 15.78 -6.17 1.86
C LEU A 284 15.94 -4.79 2.47
N ILE A 285 17.13 -4.49 3.00
CA ILE A 285 17.49 -3.16 3.52
C ILE A 285 18.64 -2.62 2.68
N GLY A 286 18.42 -1.49 2.08
CA GLY A 286 19.38 -0.86 1.19
C GLY A 286 20.58 -0.27 1.91
N ALA A 287 21.64 -0.06 1.15
CA ALA A 287 22.89 0.49 1.69
C ALA A 287 22.74 1.88 2.35
N ALA A 288 21.75 2.66 1.95
CA ALA A 288 21.47 3.95 2.59
C ALA A 288 20.95 3.75 4.02
N GLY A 289 19.93 2.89 4.21
CA GLY A 289 19.38 2.55 5.51
C GLY A 289 20.43 1.95 6.45
N ILE A 290 21.23 0.98 5.96
CA ILE A 290 22.31 0.38 6.74
C ILE A 290 23.30 1.44 7.27
N ARG A 291 23.67 2.42 6.43
CA ARG A 291 24.57 3.50 6.85
C ARG A 291 23.93 4.46 7.86
N GLN A 292 22.65 4.78 7.69
CA GLN A 292 21.91 5.64 8.62
C GLN A 292 21.78 4.99 10.00
N LEU A 293 21.51 3.71 10.02
CA LEU A 293 21.41 2.92 11.25
C LEU A 293 22.78 2.71 11.94
N GLY A 294 23.89 2.83 11.19
CA GLY A 294 25.24 2.69 11.74
C GLY A 294 25.63 1.29 12.19
N VAL A 295 24.92 0.27 11.69
CA VAL A 295 25.14 -1.13 12.09
C VAL A 295 26.19 -1.82 11.20
N ASP A 296 26.88 -2.83 11.74
CA ASP A 296 27.70 -3.72 10.91
C ASP A 296 26.80 -4.72 10.19
N VAL A 297 26.66 -4.51 8.88
CA VAL A 297 25.78 -5.29 8.03
C VAL A 297 26.14 -6.79 8.02
N ARG A 298 27.42 -7.14 8.21
CA ARG A 298 27.88 -8.54 8.22
C ARG A 298 27.49 -9.25 9.51
N ASP A 299 27.54 -8.53 10.62
CA ASP A 299 27.13 -9.04 11.91
C ASP A 299 25.63 -9.29 11.95
N VAL A 300 24.84 -8.31 11.47
CA VAL A 300 23.39 -8.48 11.33
C VAL A 300 23.06 -9.65 10.39
N ALA A 301 23.74 -9.77 9.25
CA ALA A 301 23.51 -10.88 8.33
C ALA A 301 23.77 -12.24 8.99
N ARG A 302 24.85 -12.37 9.75
CA ARG A 302 25.17 -13.63 10.48
C ARG A 302 24.13 -13.96 11.54
N GLN A 303 23.68 -12.96 12.30
CA GLN A 303 22.72 -13.12 13.38
C GLN A 303 21.33 -13.55 12.89
N HIS A 304 20.92 -13.09 11.70
CA HIS A 304 19.58 -13.30 11.14
C HIS A 304 19.57 -14.23 9.91
N ALA A 305 20.58 -15.08 9.74
CA ALA A 305 20.71 -15.96 8.57
C ALA A 305 20.55 -15.24 7.22
N GLY A 306 20.89 -13.95 7.20
CA GLY A 306 20.82 -13.11 6.02
C GLY A 306 22.07 -13.18 5.16
N ARG A 307 22.02 -12.46 4.03
CA ARG A 307 23.16 -12.27 3.14
C ARG A 307 23.37 -10.80 2.82
N THR A 308 24.61 -10.39 2.63
CA THR A 308 24.94 -9.06 2.15
C THR A 308 25.01 -9.02 0.63
N TYR A 309 24.64 -7.89 0.02
CA TYR A 309 24.84 -7.61 -1.39
C TYR A 309 25.63 -6.32 -1.59
N GLY A 310 26.22 -6.15 -2.76
CA GLY A 310 27.08 -5.00 -3.05
C GLY A 310 28.44 -5.07 -2.33
N SER A 311 29.20 -3.96 -2.34
CA SER A 311 30.53 -3.90 -1.72
C SER A 311 30.83 -2.53 -1.11
N GLY A 312 31.68 -2.49 -0.08
CA GLY A 312 32.09 -1.29 0.62
C GLY A 312 30.91 -0.46 1.14
N ARG A 313 30.87 0.81 0.80
CA ARG A 313 29.77 1.73 1.23
C ARG A 313 28.42 1.46 0.55
N ARG A 314 28.36 0.53 -0.39
CA ARG A 314 27.13 0.13 -1.09
C ARG A 314 26.60 -1.23 -0.63
N GLN A 315 27.07 -1.72 0.49
CA GLN A 315 26.57 -2.97 1.07
C GLN A 315 25.17 -2.75 1.67
N GLY A 316 24.26 -3.61 1.26
CA GLY A 316 22.93 -3.76 1.85
C GLY A 316 22.75 -5.19 2.38
N LEU A 317 21.57 -5.47 2.89
CA LEU A 317 21.20 -6.69 3.59
C LEU A 317 19.95 -7.30 2.96
N ILE A 318 19.94 -8.62 2.77
CA ILE A 318 18.75 -9.41 2.46
C ILE A 318 18.62 -10.47 3.55
N VAL A 319 17.45 -10.51 4.19
CA VAL A 319 17.10 -11.50 5.20
C VAL A 319 15.89 -12.28 4.73
N PRO A 320 16.04 -13.56 4.38
CA PRO A 320 14.90 -14.45 4.16
C PRO A 320 14.22 -14.73 5.50
N VAL A 321 12.89 -14.77 5.51
CA VAL A 321 12.10 -15.15 6.67
C VAL A 321 11.41 -16.46 6.32
N GLU A 322 12.02 -17.57 6.72
CA GLU A 322 11.53 -18.91 6.43
C GLU A 322 10.40 -19.30 7.40
N THR A 323 9.21 -18.74 7.19
CA THR A 323 8.04 -19.14 7.97
C THR A 323 6.89 -19.53 7.06
N THR A 324 6.14 -20.54 7.50
CA THR A 324 4.89 -20.96 6.83
C THR A 324 3.66 -20.35 7.47
N GLN A 325 3.81 -19.72 8.62
CA GLN A 325 2.75 -19.10 9.41
C GLN A 325 2.96 -17.60 9.54
N ALA A 326 1.96 -16.88 9.98
CA ALA A 326 2.02 -15.44 10.25
C ALA A 326 2.84 -15.15 11.53
N ASP A 327 4.08 -15.61 11.56
CA ASP A 327 5.03 -15.39 12.66
C ASP A 327 5.99 -14.25 12.28
N TRP A 328 5.86 -13.14 12.97
CA TRP A 328 6.66 -11.92 12.79
C TRP A 328 7.84 -11.82 13.76
N SER A 329 8.09 -12.85 14.59
CA SER A 329 9.14 -12.82 15.62
C SER A 329 10.52 -12.62 15.03
N ALA A 330 10.84 -13.28 13.91
CA ALA A 330 12.12 -13.12 13.22
C ALA A 330 12.32 -11.68 12.70
N LEU A 331 11.28 -11.08 12.12
CA LEU A 331 11.33 -9.69 11.66
C LEU A 331 11.40 -8.72 12.83
N SER A 332 10.65 -8.95 13.91
CA SER A 332 10.73 -8.14 15.13
C SER A 332 12.12 -8.22 15.77
N SER A 333 12.75 -9.40 15.79
CA SER A 333 14.13 -9.57 16.24
C SER A 333 15.13 -8.83 15.35
N LEU A 334 14.95 -8.86 14.03
CA LEU A 334 15.77 -8.07 13.11
C LEU A 334 15.62 -6.56 13.37
N VAL A 335 14.40 -6.06 13.52
CA VAL A 335 14.13 -4.65 13.83
C VAL A 335 14.81 -4.26 15.15
N ALA A 336 14.70 -5.07 16.20
CA ALA A 336 15.36 -4.84 17.48
C ALA A 336 16.90 -4.79 17.35
N THR A 337 17.48 -5.68 16.53
CA THR A 337 18.92 -5.67 16.24
C THR A 337 19.36 -4.40 15.50
N LEU A 338 18.55 -3.94 14.55
CA LEU A 338 18.83 -2.71 13.79
C LEU A 338 18.66 -1.44 14.62
N ASP A 339 17.68 -1.45 15.54
CA ASP A 339 17.44 -0.32 16.44
C ASP A 339 18.55 -0.18 17.50
N GLY A 340 19.06 -1.31 17.99
CA GLY A 340 20.09 -1.36 19.01
C GLY A 340 19.71 -0.68 20.32
N ASP A 341 20.65 -0.62 21.26
CA ASP A 341 20.43 0.04 22.56
C ASP A 341 20.27 1.58 22.45
N ALA A 342 20.64 2.15 21.32
CA ALA A 342 20.67 3.59 21.09
C ALA A 342 19.37 4.14 20.42
N GLY A 343 18.36 3.30 20.16
CA GLY A 343 17.15 3.70 19.44
C GLY A 343 17.44 4.25 18.04
N ASN A 344 18.25 3.52 17.28
CA ASN A 344 18.74 3.96 15.97
C ASN A 344 17.60 4.26 14.97
N ILE A 345 16.54 3.45 15.02
CA ILE A 345 15.38 3.62 14.12
C ILE A 345 14.61 4.89 14.51
N ALA A 346 14.33 5.09 15.80
CA ALA A 346 13.65 6.30 16.28
C ALA A 346 14.44 7.54 15.89
N ARG A 347 15.77 7.54 16.08
CA ARG A 347 16.65 8.66 15.71
C ARG A 347 16.64 8.95 14.20
N VAL A 348 16.60 7.92 13.35
CA VAL A 348 16.52 8.10 11.89
C VAL A 348 15.16 8.69 11.48
N LEU A 349 14.08 8.32 12.20
CA LEU A 349 12.73 8.85 11.96
C LEU A 349 12.54 10.27 12.52
N GLU A 350 13.28 10.64 13.57
CA GLU A 350 13.23 11.96 14.21
C GLU A 350 14.20 12.98 13.58
N ASP A 351 15.13 12.55 12.72
CA ASP A 351 16.11 13.45 12.09
C ASP A 351 15.40 14.45 11.15
N PRO A 352 15.36 15.75 11.52
CA PRO A 352 14.61 16.77 10.78
C PRO A 352 15.23 17.14 9.42
N THR A 353 16.22 16.41 8.93
CA THR A 353 16.77 16.62 7.59
C THR A 353 15.80 16.24 6.48
N ASP A 354 14.68 15.56 6.79
CA ASP A 354 13.54 15.45 5.90
C ASP A 354 12.59 16.64 6.14
N GLY A 355 12.86 17.71 5.39
CA GLY A 355 12.17 18.98 5.54
C GLY A 355 10.69 18.95 5.23
N SER A 356 9.87 18.61 6.20
CA SER A 356 8.49 19.11 6.30
C SER A 356 8.44 20.34 7.20
N GLY A 357 9.13 21.38 6.79
CA GLY A 357 9.03 22.72 7.36
C GLY A 357 7.68 23.34 6.99
N ALA A 358 6.61 23.01 7.71
CA ALA A 358 5.43 23.86 7.77
C ALA A 358 5.83 25.15 8.51
N GLY A 359 6.27 26.14 7.75
CA GLY A 359 6.50 27.49 8.25
C GLY A 359 5.19 28.13 8.72
N SER A 360 4.91 28.08 10.01
CA SER A 360 4.02 29.04 10.65
C SER A 360 4.79 30.31 10.96
N THR A 361 4.85 31.24 10.02
CA THR A 361 5.19 32.62 10.33
C THR A 361 3.95 33.32 10.83
N HIS A 362 3.86 33.47 12.14
CA HIS A 362 3.16 34.59 12.74
C HIS A 362 3.88 35.86 12.32
N ALA A 363 3.20 36.76 11.65
CA ALA A 363 3.54 38.16 11.56
C ALA A 363 2.38 39.00 12.11
N SER A 364 2.74 39.87 12.99
CA SER A 364 2.03 40.89 13.75
C SER A 364 0.97 41.67 13.00
#